data_8c8633c3c93b6b7cade3fda4628d84dd
#
_entry.id   8c8633c3c93b6b7cade3fda4628d84dd
#
_cell.length_a   1.000
_cell.length_b   1.000
_cell.length_c   1.000
_cell.angle_alpha   90.00
_cell.angle_beta   90.00
_cell.angle_gamma   90.00
#
_symmetry.space_group_name_H-M   'P 1'
#
loop_
_entity.id
_entity.type
_entity.pdbx_description
1 polymer ?
#
loop_
_entity_poly.entity_id
_entity_poly.type
_entity_poly.pdbx_seq_one_letter_code
_entity_poly.pdbx_strand_id
1 'polypeptide(L)'
;QLRDAYADIYFDKKREYRVRVGQSKMPYGWENLQSSQNRLTLDRADALNSGLRDERDIGAVFYYSPTVAKGRFQDLVKSGLKGSGDYGVLGAGVYNGQGANRAERNDSMHAVVHATYPFKFANGQYLEVGADAYSGRFVPTAAAVNIGGRSFTPAITDPNGYTDQRVAAHVIYYPQPFGLQAEWTVGRGPELDVAQRRIRTRSLSGGYVQAMFKHDFNYGTLLPYLKWQTYRGGSKFDTNAPRMRLDEVEAGVEWQPMDALELVFAYSKMKRTDVTTAPYPVVEGDLLRLQLQVNY
;
A
#
# COMPACT_ATOMS: atom_id res chain seq x y z
N GLN A 1 -17.02 3.00 10.58
CA GLN A 1 -16.11 3.66 9.63
C GLN A 1 -16.55 3.31 8.20
N LEU A 2 -16.81 4.33 7.36
CA LEU A 2 -17.15 4.11 5.96
C LEU A 2 -15.86 3.70 5.21
N ARG A 3 -15.90 2.60 4.45
CA ARG A 3 -14.76 2.17 3.64
C ARG A 3 -14.86 2.66 2.22
N ASP A 4 -15.88 2.24 1.50
CA ASP A 4 -16.07 2.57 0.08
C ASP A 4 -17.44 3.21 -0.10
N ALA A 5 -17.46 4.42 -0.70
CA ALA A 5 -18.65 5.17 -1.06
C ALA A 5 -18.35 5.99 -2.31
N TYR A 6 -18.49 5.39 -3.47
CA TYR A 6 -18.15 6.01 -4.74
C TYR A 6 -19.13 5.66 -5.86
N ALA A 7 -19.07 6.42 -6.94
CA ALA A 7 -19.75 6.13 -8.18
C ALA A 7 -18.73 6.04 -9.32
N ASP A 8 -18.90 5.06 -10.21
CA ASP A 8 -18.17 4.94 -11.48
C ASP A 8 -19.04 5.47 -12.62
N ILE A 9 -18.57 6.51 -13.31
CA ILE A 9 -19.21 7.10 -14.48
C ILE A 9 -18.45 6.65 -15.72
N TYR A 10 -19.10 5.88 -16.58
CA TYR A 10 -18.51 5.36 -17.81
C TYR A 10 -18.89 6.23 -19.02
N PHE A 11 -17.93 6.46 -19.91
CA PHE A 11 -18.11 7.34 -21.07
C PHE A 11 -18.30 6.58 -22.37
N ASP A 12 -18.11 5.25 -22.36
CA ASP A 12 -18.24 4.41 -23.55
C ASP A 12 -18.96 3.09 -23.26
N LYS A 13 -19.51 2.45 -24.31
CA LYS A 13 -20.24 1.17 -24.20
C LYS A 13 -19.35 -0.01 -23.76
N LYS A 14 -18.04 0.04 -24.07
CA LYS A 14 -17.05 -0.97 -23.66
C LYS A 14 -16.58 -0.77 -22.22
N ARG A 15 -16.95 0.35 -21.61
CA ARG A 15 -16.55 0.74 -20.26
C ARG A 15 -15.02 0.79 -20.10
N GLU A 16 -14.34 1.24 -21.14
CA GLU A 16 -12.88 1.39 -21.14
C GLU A 16 -12.43 2.68 -20.45
N TYR A 17 -13.30 3.71 -20.48
CA TYR A 17 -13.07 5.01 -19.87
C TYR A 17 -14.05 5.25 -18.74
N ARG A 18 -13.55 5.51 -17.54
CA ARG A 18 -14.40 5.84 -16.40
C ARG A 18 -13.78 6.95 -15.54
N VAL A 19 -14.64 7.71 -14.87
CA VAL A 19 -14.28 8.54 -13.71
C VAL A 19 -14.92 7.93 -12.48
N ARG A 20 -14.12 7.70 -11.45
CA ARG A 20 -14.57 7.32 -10.12
C ARG A 20 -14.58 8.54 -9.25
N VAL A 21 -15.71 8.84 -8.59
CA VAL A 21 -15.88 9.97 -7.68
C VAL A 21 -16.37 9.47 -6.33
N GLY A 22 -15.74 9.90 -5.25
CA GLY A 22 -16.08 9.55 -3.87
C GLY A 22 -14.94 8.93 -3.11
N GLN A 23 -15.26 8.30 -1.97
CA GLN A 23 -14.27 7.60 -1.14
C GLN A 23 -14.01 6.20 -1.70
N SER A 24 -12.80 5.97 -2.14
CA SER A 24 -12.36 4.69 -2.70
C SER A 24 -10.85 4.51 -2.52
N LYS A 25 -10.34 3.33 -2.89
CA LYS A 25 -8.89 3.15 -2.99
C LYS A 25 -8.31 4.11 -4.02
N MET A 26 -7.25 4.81 -3.61
CA MET A 26 -6.47 5.67 -4.51
C MET A 26 -5.43 4.83 -5.25
N PRO A 27 -5.19 5.07 -6.54
CA PRO A 27 -4.30 4.27 -7.35
C PRO A 27 -2.82 4.59 -7.06
N TYR A 28 -2.37 4.20 -5.89
CA TYR A 28 -0.98 4.31 -5.46
C TYR A 28 -0.58 3.08 -4.65
N GLY A 29 0.40 2.36 -5.17
CA GLY A 29 0.89 1.12 -4.58
C GLY A 29 0.05 -0.09 -5.01
N TRP A 30 0.68 -1.02 -5.73
CA TRP A 30 0.00 -2.22 -6.23
C TRP A 30 -0.56 -3.08 -5.08
N GLU A 31 0.22 -3.30 -4.00
CA GLU A 31 -0.25 -4.04 -2.83
C GLU A 31 -1.40 -3.30 -2.10
N ASN A 32 -1.41 -1.96 -2.13
CA ASN A 32 -2.52 -1.18 -1.59
C ASN A 32 -3.81 -1.41 -2.36
N LEU A 33 -3.74 -1.67 -3.66
CA LEU A 33 -4.91 -1.92 -4.50
C LEU A 33 -5.47 -3.34 -4.33
N GLN A 34 -4.65 -4.33 -3.92
CA GLN A 34 -5.16 -5.66 -3.63
C GLN A 34 -6.26 -5.64 -2.56
N SER A 35 -7.30 -6.45 -2.75
CA SER A 35 -8.24 -6.77 -1.67
C SER A 35 -7.56 -7.65 -0.62
N SER A 36 -8.12 -7.71 0.59
CA SER A 36 -7.62 -8.63 1.62
C SER A 36 -7.69 -10.09 1.18
N GLN A 37 -8.67 -10.45 0.35
CA GLN A 37 -8.84 -11.79 -0.23
C GLN A 37 -7.75 -12.18 -1.22
N ASN A 38 -7.14 -11.19 -1.88
CA ASN A 38 -6.12 -11.43 -2.89
C ASN A 38 -4.70 -11.22 -2.37
N ARG A 39 -4.52 -10.87 -1.09
CA ARG A 39 -3.21 -10.67 -0.48
C ARG A 39 -2.85 -11.86 0.40
N LEU A 40 -1.66 -12.44 0.17
CA LEU A 40 -1.16 -13.56 0.98
C LEU A 40 -0.74 -13.12 2.38
N THR A 41 -0.08 -11.97 2.49
CA THR A 41 0.35 -11.43 3.78
C THR A 41 -0.82 -10.76 4.50
N LEU A 42 -0.89 -10.90 5.81
CA LEU A 42 -1.97 -10.31 6.62
C LEU A 42 -1.88 -8.78 6.65
N ASP A 43 -0.68 -8.23 6.59
CA ASP A 43 -0.43 -6.79 6.54
C ASP A 43 0.22 -6.36 5.22
N ARG A 44 -0.02 -5.10 4.85
CA ARG A 44 0.65 -4.45 3.73
C ARG A 44 2.04 -3.98 4.14
N ALA A 45 2.92 -3.87 3.15
CA ALA A 45 4.24 -3.29 3.37
C ALA A 45 4.15 -1.85 3.86
N ASP A 46 4.82 -1.55 4.98
CA ASP A 46 4.80 -0.23 5.63
C ASP A 46 5.20 0.90 4.69
N ALA A 47 6.14 0.65 3.80
CA ALA A 47 6.60 1.63 2.83
C ALA A 47 5.46 2.17 1.95
N LEU A 48 4.57 1.30 1.48
CA LEU A 48 3.43 1.64 0.63
C LEU A 48 2.26 2.16 1.48
N ASN A 49 1.94 1.47 2.56
CA ASN A 49 0.83 1.79 3.45
C ASN A 49 1.03 3.14 4.18
N SER A 50 2.27 3.53 4.47
CA SER A 50 2.60 4.85 5.03
C SER A 50 2.31 6.01 4.08
N GLY A 51 2.09 5.74 2.79
CA GLY A 51 1.68 6.74 1.80
C GLY A 51 0.19 7.06 1.85
N LEU A 52 -0.62 6.03 2.04
CA LEU A 52 -2.09 6.09 2.05
C LEU A 52 -2.62 5.11 3.10
N ARG A 53 -2.78 5.58 4.31
CA ARG A 53 -3.35 4.76 5.39
C ARG A 53 -4.77 4.32 5.04
N ASP A 54 -5.06 3.05 5.27
CA ASP A 54 -6.33 2.39 4.89
C ASP A 54 -6.60 2.41 3.36
N GLU A 55 -5.59 2.74 2.54
CA GLU A 55 -5.52 2.81 1.07
C GLU A 55 -6.55 3.75 0.42
N ARG A 56 -7.41 4.38 1.17
CA ARG A 56 -8.57 5.12 0.70
C ARG A 56 -8.52 6.60 1.01
N ASP A 57 -9.15 7.37 0.13
CA ASP A 57 -9.44 8.79 0.37
C ASP A 57 -10.64 9.22 -0.48
N ILE A 58 -11.11 10.44 -0.25
CA ILE A 58 -12.14 11.08 -1.07
C ILE A 58 -11.46 11.76 -2.25
N GLY A 59 -11.92 11.46 -3.47
CA GLY A 59 -11.30 12.02 -4.65
C GLY A 59 -12.10 11.80 -5.93
N ALA A 60 -11.51 12.24 -7.03
CA ALA A 60 -11.98 11.98 -8.38
C ALA A 60 -10.81 11.45 -9.23
N VAL A 61 -10.94 10.26 -9.76
CA VAL A 61 -9.88 9.59 -10.53
C VAL A 61 -10.45 9.10 -11.86
N PHE A 62 -9.81 9.54 -12.93
CA PHE A 62 -10.03 9.00 -14.27
C PHE A 62 -9.21 7.71 -14.44
N TYR A 63 -9.83 6.69 -15.07
CA TYR A 63 -9.19 5.43 -15.41
C TYR A 63 -9.44 5.08 -16.88
N TYR A 64 -8.41 4.57 -17.51
CA TYR A 64 -8.46 3.94 -18.82
C TYR A 64 -8.08 2.46 -18.72
N SER A 65 -8.98 1.57 -19.13
CA SER A 65 -8.78 0.12 -19.11
C SER A 65 -9.22 -0.47 -20.45
N PRO A 66 -8.30 -0.74 -21.39
CA PRO A 66 -8.65 -1.42 -22.63
C PRO A 66 -9.31 -2.78 -22.34
N THR A 67 -10.28 -3.17 -23.16
CA THR A 67 -11.05 -4.43 -22.98
C THR A 67 -10.15 -5.65 -22.76
N VAL A 68 -9.02 -5.73 -23.47
CA VAL A 68 -8.05 -6.84 -23.31
C VAL A 68 -7.42 -6.83 -21.92
N ALA A 69 -7.00 -5.68 -21.43
CA ALA A 69 -6.39 -5.58 -20.10
C ALA A 69 -7.42 -5.85 -19.00
N LYS A 70 -8.66 -5.36 -19.14
CA LYS A 70 -9.77 -5.67 -18.22
C LYS A 70 -10.00 -7.17 -18.07
N GLY A 71 -10.04 -7.90 -19.20
CA GLY A 71 -10.17 -9.36 -19.18
C GLY A 71 -9.01 -10.01 -18.42
N ARG A 72 -7.79 -9.56 -18.63
CA ARG A 72 -6.60 -10.08 -17.92
C ARG A 72 -6.63 -9.78 -16.43
N PHE A 73 -7.00 -8.57 -16.00
CA PHE A 73 -7.18 -8.25 -14.58
C PHE A 73 -8.25 -9.13 -13.91
N GLN A 74 -9.36 -9.40 -14.62
CA GLN A 74 -10.39 -10.29 -14.12
C GLN A 74 -9.90 -11.74 -14.03
N ASP A 75 -9.15 -12.23 -15.02
CA ASP A 75 -8.55 -13.57 -15.02
C ASP A 75 -7.61 -13.73 -13.81
N LEU A 76 -6.75 -12.75 -13.55
CA LEU A 76 -5.79 -12.76 -12.44
C LEU A 76 -6.45 -12.88 -11.06
N VAL A 77 -7.63 -12.26 -10.90
CA VAL A 77 -8.42 -12.38 -9.67
C VAL A 77 -9.16 -13.72 -9.62
N LYS A 78 -9.90 -14.07 -10.69
CA LYS A 78 -10.76 -15.26 -10.72
C LYS A 78 -10.00 -16.58 -10.69
N SER A 79 -8.78 -16.60 -11.22
CA SER A 79 -7.92 -17.80 -11.22
C SER A 79 -7.12 -17.99 -9.91
N GLY A 80 -7.40 -17.20 -8.87
CA GLY A 80 -6.68 -17.27 -7.60
C GLY A 80 -5.19 -16.92 -7.71
N LEU A 81 -4.82 -16.10 -8.73
CA LEU A 81 -3.44 -15.64 -8.93
C LEU A 81 -3.09 -14.42 -8.09
N LYS A 82 -4.01 -13.99 -7.22
CA LYS A 82 -3.79 -12.89 -6.27
C LYS A 82 -3.60 -11.52 -6.92
N GLY A 83 -4.34 -11.24 -8.02
CA GLY A 83 -4.31 -9.94 -8.71
C GLY A 83 -4.86 -8.77 -7.88
N SER A 84 -4.50 -7.55 -8.24
CA SER A 84 -4.98 -6.32 -7.58
C SER A 84 -6.40 -5.93 -7.98
N GLY A 85 -6.87 -6.39 -9.14
CA GLY A 85 -8.13 -5.96 -9.75
C GLY A 85 -7.93 -4.88 -10.82
N ASP A 86 -9.04 -4.37 -11.39
CA ASP A 86 -9.00 -3.35 -12.45
C ASP A 86 -9.03 -1.94 -11.87
N TYR A 87 -7.88 -1.33 -11.72
CA TYR A 87 -7.67 0.10 -11.41
C TYR A 87 -7.16 0.90 -12.61
N GLY A 88 -7.39 0.39 -13.84
CA GLY A 88 -6.95 1.02 -15.08
C GLY A 88 -5.54 0.58 -15.49
N VAL A 89 -5.29 0.62 -16.79
CA VAL A 89 -3.92 0.60 -17.33
C VAL A 89 -3.27 1.96 -17.12
N LEU A 90 -4.07 3.02 -17.22
CA LEU A 90 -3.69 4.37 -16.86
C LEU A 90 -4.74 4.94 -15.90
N GLY A 91 -4.28 5.69 -14.92
CA GLY A 91 -5.11 6.44 -13.98
C GLY A 91 -4.51 7.81 -13.70
N ALA A 92 -5.37 8.82 -13.55
CA ALA A 92 -4.96 10.14 -13.12
C ALA A 92 -6.10 10.83 -12.34
N GLY A 93 -5.79 11.51 -11.26
CA GLY A 93 -6.83 12.13 -10.47
C GLY A 93 -6.32 13.02 -9.35
N VAL A 94 -7.27 13.47 -8.56
CA VAL A 94 -7.03 14.30 -7.37
C VAL A 94 -7.80 13.73 -6.18
N TYR A 95 -7.25 13.86 -5.00
CA TYR A 95 -7.86 13.39 -3.76
C TYR A 95 -7.45 14.27 -2.57
N ASN A 96 -8.17 14.13 -1.46
CA ASN A 96 -8.03 14.97 -0.29
C ASN A 96 -6.61 14.93 0.31
N GLY A 97 -6.02 13.76 0.49
CA GLY A 97 -4.64 13.59 0.95
C GLY A 97 -4.49 13.42 2.47
N GLN A 98 -5.53 13.64 3.26
CA GLN A 98 -5.48 13.47 4.72
C GLN A 98 -5.84 12.04 5.17
N GLY A 99 -6.32 11.20 4.26
CA GLY A 99 -6.74 9.81 4.48
C GLY A 99 -8.23 9.66 4.74
N ALA A 100 -8.72 8.44 4.58
CA ALA A 100 -10.13 8.11 4.70
C ALA A 100 -10.74 8.52 6.05
N ASN A 101 -11.97 9.04 6.01
CA ASN A 101 -12.75 9.46 7.18
C ASN A 101 -12.07 10.56 8.03
N ARG A 102 -11.22 11.37 7.43
CA ARG A 102 -10.58 12.52 8.07
C ARG A 102 -11.02 13.81 7.40
N ALA A 103 -11.18 14.86 8.21
CA ALA A 103 -11.45 16.18 7.69
C ALA A 103 -10.23 16.72 6.94
N GLU A 104 -10.49 17.48 5.87
CA GLU A 104 -9.47 18.29 5.22
C GLU A 104 -8.86 19.29 6.21
N ARG A 105 -7.56 19.48 6.13
CA ARG A 105 -6.81 20.34 7.04
C ARG A 105 -6.02 21.43 6.32
N ASN A 106 -6.06 21.43 4.98
CA ASN A 106 -5.46 22.48 4.13
C ASN A 106 -6.24 22.58 2.82
N ASP A 107 -5.93 23.56 2.01
CA ASP A 107 -6.56 23.79 0.69
C ASP A 107 -5.80 23.10 -0.46
N SER A 108 -4.96 22.10 -0.16
CA SER A 108 -4.06 21.48 -1.12
C SER A 108 -4.43 20.02 -1.37
N MET A 109 -5.14 19.75 -2.44
CA MET A 109 -5.41 18.38 -2.89
C MET A 109 -4.11 17.68 -3.32
N HIS A 110 -4.07 16.36 -3.16
CA HIS A 110 -3.07 15.51 -3.76
C HIS A 110 -3.45 15.16 -5.20
N ALA A 111 -2.49 15.23 -6.11
CA ALA A 111 -2.62 14.67 -7.45
C ALA A 111 -1.98 13.29 -7.49
N VAL A 112 -2.59 12.35 -8.22
CA VAL A 112 -2.09 10.99 -8.39
C VAL A 112 -2.08 10.60 -9.86
N VAL A 113 -1.07 9.85 -10.26
CA VAL A 113 -0.98 9.17 -11.55
C VAL A 113 -0.61 7.71 -11.34
N HIS A 114 -1.15 6.85 -12.19
CA HIS A 114 -1.00 5.41 -12.15
C HIS A 114 -0.83 4.87 -13.56
N ALA A 115 0.10 3.94 -13.74
CA ALA A 115 0.26 3.21 -14.99
C ALA A 115 0.68 1.76 -14.67
N THR A 116 -0.07 0.78 -15.18
CA THR A 116 0.27 -0.64 -15.07
C THR A 116 -0.20 -1.40 -16.30
N TYR A 117 0.43 -2.53 -16.61
CA TYR A 117 -0.03 -3.38 -17.70
C TYR A 117 0.18 -4.87 -17.38
N PRO A 118 -0.90 -5.67 -17.42
CA PRO A 118 -0.85 -7.11 -17.22
C PRO A 118 -0.53 -7.82 -18.56
N PHE A 119 0.74 -8.11 -18.81
CA PHE A 119 1.15 -8.92 -19.95
C PHE A 119 0.73 -10.38 -19.76
N LYS A 120 0.27 -11.02 -20.84
CA LYS A 120 0.04 -12.46 -20.90
C LYS A 120 0.89 -13.03 -22.01
N PHE A 121 1.80 -13.93 -21.67
CA PHE A 121 2.70 -14.59 -22.63
C PHE A 121 2.00 -15.78 -23.31
N ALA A 122 2.60 -16.27 -24.40
CA ALA A 122 2.03 -17.38 -25.18
C ALA A 122 1.92 -18.70 -24.39
N ASN A 123 2.77 -18.89 -23.37
CA ASN A 123 2.71 -20.03 -22.45
C ASN A 123 1.67 -19.89 -21.33
N GLY A 124 0.86 -18.83 -21.35
CA GLY A 124 -0.15 -18.55 -20.34
C GLY A 124 0.33 -17.80 -19.12
N GLN A 125 1.64 -17.60 -18.94
CA GLN A 125 2.23 -16.86 -17.81
C GLN A 125 1.84 -15.39 -17.85
N TYR A 126 1.55 -14.82 -16.66
CA TYR A 126 1.27 -13.40 -16.49
C TYR A 126 2.45 -12.67 -15.83
N LEU A 127 2.70 -11.46 -16.35
CA LEU A 127 3.62 -10.48 -15.77
C LEU A 127 2.92 -9.12 -15.74
N GLU A 128 2.82 -8.49 -14.59
CA GLU A 128 2.36 -7.11 -14.47
C GLU A 128 3.52 -6.20 -14.09
N VAL A 129 3.65 -5.08 -14.76
CA VAL A 129 4.63 -4.04 -14.45
C VAL A 129 3.96 -2.69 -14.45
N GLY A 130 4.37 -1.82 -13.54
CA GLY A 130 3.78 -0.49 -13.46
C GLY A 130 4.52 0.44 -12.52
N ALA A 131 4.02 1.67 -12.48
CA ALA A 131 4.51 2.72 -11.62
C ALA A 131 3.38 3.68 -11.24
N ASP A 132 3.48 4.23 -10.06
CA ASP A 132 2.54 5.16 -9.46
C ASP A 132 3.28 6.37 -8.93
N ALA A 133 2.65 7.54 -8.96
CA ALA A 133 3.19 8.72 -8.30
C ALA A 133 2.07 9.57 -7.72
N TYR A 134 2.34 10.22 -6.61
CA TYR A 134 1.48 11.28 -6.11
C TYR A 134 2.27 12.47 -5.58
N SER A 135 1.61 13.63 -5.55
CA SER A 135 2.17 14.87 -5.03
C SER A 135 1.08 15.71 -4.38
N GLY A 136 1.36 16.21 -3.18
CA GLY A 136 0.49 17.11 -2.44
C GLY A 136 1.15 17.65 -1.18
N ARG A 137 0.32 18.08 -0.24
CA ARG A 137 0.76 18.59 1.07
C ARG A 137 -0.03 17.92 2.18
N PHE A 138 0.65 17.47 3.21
CA PHE A 138 0.05 16.78 4.35
C PHE A 138 0.23 17.58 5.64
N VAL A 139 -0.83 17.74 6.41
CA VAL A 139 -0.81 18.39 7.74
C VAL A 139 -0.74 17.31 8.83
N PRO A 140 0.42 17.07 9.44
CA PRO A 140 0.56 16.09 10.51
C PRO A 140 -0.12 16.57 11.80
N THR A 141 -0.43 15.64 12.68
CA THR A 141 -0.86 15.95 14.05
C THR A 141 0.36 16.14 14.93
N ALA A 142 0.42 17.24 15.70
CA ALA A 142 1.46 17.46 16.68
C ALA A 142 0.87 17.44 18.09
N ALA A 143 1.58 16.81 19.03
CA ALA A 143 1.25 16.76 20.44
C ALA A 143 2.55 16.75 21.28
N ALA A 144 2.41 17.00 22.58
CA ALA A 144 3.54 16.95 23.51
C ALA A 144 4.22 15.57 23.47
N VAL A 145 5.53 15.56 23.37
CA VAL A 145 6.34 14.37 23.39
C VAL A 145 7.53 14.57 24.36
N ASN A 146 7.89 13.52 25.09
CA ASN A 146 9.06 13.51 25.96
C ASN A 146 10.17 12.71 25.29
N ILE A 147 11.28 13.38 24.96
CA ILE A 147 12.44 12.77 24.34
C ILE A 147 13.69 13.16 25.15
N GLY A 148 14.41 12.17 25.66
CA GLY A 148 15.61 12.40 26.46
C GLY A 148 15.35 13.22 27.75
N GLY A 149 14.19 13.01 28.40
CA GLY A 149 13.80 13.74 29.63
C GLY A 149 13.31 15.18 29.39
N ARG A 150 13.18 15.62 28.13
CA ARG A 150 12.66 16.94 27.79
C ARG A 150 11.30 16.83 27.10
N SER A 151 10.30 17.50 27.66
CA SER A 151 8.98 17.60 27.05
C SER A 151 8.91 18.81 26.12
N PHE A 152 8.37 18.60 24.91
CA PHE A 152 8.08 19.68 23.96
C PHE A 152 6.97 19.25 22.99
N THR A 153 6.29 20.22 22.41
CA THR A 153 5.37 19.99 21.28
C THR A 153 6.10 20.41 20.00
N PRO A 154 6.27 19.50 19.01
CA PRO A 154 6.94 19.88 17.77
C PRO A 154 6.23 21.04 17.07
N ALA A 155 7.00 22.04 16.64
CA ALA A 155 6.42 23.16 15.92
C ALA A 155 5.97 22.71 14.52
N ILE A 156 4.74 23.08 14.15
CA ILE A 156 4.23 23.05 12.77
C ILE A 156 4.48 24.46 12.20
N THR A 157 5.49 24.56 11.34
CA THR A 157 5.94 25.85 10.79
C THR A 157 5.18 26.27 9.53
N ASP A 158 4.43 25.35 8.93
CA ASP A 158 3.61 25.63 7.75
C ASP A 158 2.18 25.12 8.00
N PRO A 159 1.21 26.02 8.13
CA PRO A 159 -0.18 25.64 8.38
C PRO A 159 -0.81 24.87 7.21
N ASN A 160 -0.34 25.08 5.99
CA ASN A 160 -0.77 24.32 4.81
C ASN A 160 -0.11 22.95 4.70
N GLY A 161 0.67 22.55 5.72
CA GLY A 161 1.32 21.26 5.79
C GLY A 161 2.65 21.18 5.03
N TYR A 162 3.18 19.99 4.95
CA TYR A 162 4.51 19.69 4.39
C TYR A 162 4.38 18.95 3.07
N THR A 163 5.36 19.14 2.19
CA THR A 163 5.44 18.35 0.95
C THR A 163 5.32 16.86 1.25
N ASP A 164 4.40 16.21 0.55
CA ASP A 164 4.18 14.76 0.56
C ASP A 164 4.13 14.27 -0.89
N GLN A 165 5.23 13.67 -1.33
CA GLN A 165 5.43 13.25 -2.72
C GLN A 165 6.10 11.89 -2.73
N ARG A 166 5.57 10.96 -3.52
CA ARG A 166 6.17 9.63 -3.68
C ARG A 166 6.03 9.14 -5.11
N VAL A 167 6.99 8.31 -5.49
CA VAL A 167 6.93 7.48 -6.69
C VAL A 167 7.14 6.05 -6.24
N ALA A 168 6.32 5.14 -6.74
CA ALA A 168 6.46 3.69 -6.55
C ALA A 168 6.56 3.00 -7.90
N ALA A 169 7.28 1.87 -7.95
CA ALA A 169 7.29 0.99 -9.11
C ALA A 169 7.10 -0.46 -8.64
N HIS A 170 6.44 -1.26 -9.46
CA HIS A 170 6.16 -2.66 -9.15
C HIS A 170 6.41 -3.60 -10.33
N VAL A 171 6.75 -4.83 -9.99
CA VAL A 171 6.87 -5.96 -10.90
C VAL A 171 6.24 -7.17 -10.24
N ILE A 172 5.24 -7.77 -10.90
CA ILE A 172 4.51 -8.91 -10.40
C ILE A 172 4.56 -10.04 -11.42
N TYR A 173 5.34 -11.05 -11.15
CA TYR A 173 5.34 -12.32 -11.87
C TYR A 173 4.41 -13.26 -11.14
N TYR A 174 3.28 -13.59 -11.77
CA TYR A 174 2.18 -14.29 -11.09
C TYR A 174 2.49 -15.78 -10.85
N PRO A 175 1.97 -16.38 -9.75
CA PRO A 175 2.33 -17.76 -9.35
C PRO A 175 1.71 -18.83 -10.26
N GLN A 176 2.48 -19.24 -11.30
CA GLN A 176 2.06 -20.27 -12.27
C GLN A 176 3.23 -21.23 -12.61
N PRO A 177 3.73 -22.10 -11.67
CA PRO A 177 3.39 -22.14 -10.24
C PRO A 177 4.21 -21.16 -9.38
N PHE A 178 5.39 -20.72 -9.84
CA PHE A 178 6.22 -19.74 -9.14
C PHE A 178 5.74 -18.32 -9.38
N GLY A 179 5.74 -17.49 -8.33
CA GLY A 179 5.46 -16.08 -8.39
C GLY A 179 6.50 -15.24 -7.65
N LEU A 180 6.64 -14.00 -8.11
CA LEU A 180 7.46 -12.97 -7.47
C LEU A 180 6.70 -11.65 -7.50
N GLN A 181 6.58 -11.01 -6.34
CA GLN A 181 6.08 -9.64 -6.23
C GLN A 181 7.19 -8.76 -5.69
N ALA A 182 7.41 -7.63 -6.32
CA ALA A 182 8.32 -6.62 -5.82
C ALA A 182 7.74 -5.23 -6.06
N GLU A 183 7.80 -4.40 -5.04
CA GLU A 183 7.35 -3.02 -5.10
C GLU A 183 8.27 -2.14 -4.27
N TRP A 184 8.67 -0.98 -4.81
CA TRP A 184 9.55 -0.06 -4.14
C TRP A 184 9.07 1.36 -4.30
N THR A 185 9.12 2.13 -3.19
CA THR A 185 8.76 3.55 -3.17
C THR A 185 9.93 4.41 -2.70
N VAL A 186 10.02 5.59 -3.30
CA VAL A 186 10.90 6.67 -2.87
C VAL A 186 10.11 7.98 -2.84
N GLY A 187 10.51 8.90 -1.97
CA GLY A 187 9.79 10.16 -1.90
C GLY A 187 10.25 11.10 -0.80
N ARG A 188 9.38 12.02 -0.47
CA ARG A 188 9.52 13.00 0.61
C ARG A 188 8.21 13.13 1.37
N GLY A 189 8.31 13.31 2.67
CA GLY A 189 7.14 13.51 3.54
C GLY A 189 7.50 14.17 4.85
N PRO A 190 6.50 14.53 5.67
CA PRO A 190 6.73 15.11 6.99
C PRO A 190 7.42 14.10 7.91
N GLU A 191 8.35 14.61 8.70
CA GLU A 191 9.14 13.84 9.65
C GLU A 191 9.55 14.72 10.83
N LEU A 192 9.51 14.16 12.05
CA LEU A 192 9.98 14.84 13.26
C LEU A 192 11.50 15.06 13.22
N ASP A 193 11.89 16.31 13.34
CA ASP A 193 13.27 16.69 13.65
C ASP A 193 13.40 16.99 15.15
N VAL A 194 13.93 16.05 15.88
CA VAL A 194 14.09 16.14 17.33
C VAL A 194 15.04 17.26 17.72
N ALA A 195 16.15 17.45 16.99
CA ALA A 195 17.15 18.47 17.28
C ALA A 195 16.58 19.88 17.14
N GLN A 196 15.72 20.09 16.13
CA GLN A 196 15.08 21.39 15.88
C GLN A 196 13.69 21.50 16.51
N ARG A 197 13.20 20.46 17.18
CA ARG A 197 11.86 20.39 17.82
C ARG A 197 10.73 20.82 16.91
N ARG A 198 10.78 20.43 15.63
CA ARG A 198 9.79 20.77 14.61
C ARG A 198 9.59 19.61 13.64
N ILE A 199 8.46 19.64 12.94
CA ILE A 199 8.22 18.76 11.81
C ILE A 199 8.80 19.43 10.56
N ARG A 200 9.40 18.64 9.68
CA ARG A 200 9.91 19.11 8.38
C ARG A 200 9.82 18.02 7.32
N THR A 201 9.86 18.42 6.05
CA THR A 201 9.93 17.49 4.93
C THR A 201 11.30 16.79 4.88
N ARG A 202 11.30 15.45 4.83
CA ARG A 202 12.49 14.59 4.70
C ARG A 202 12.28 13.53 3.62
N SER A 203 13.38 12.96 3.14
CA SER A 203 13.35 11.81 2.23
C SER A 203 12.90 10.54 2.95
N LEU A 204 12.21 9.70 2.20
CA LEU A 204 11.78 8.36 2.63
C LEU A 204 12.00 7.35 1.50
N SER A 205 12.16 6.09 1.86
CA SER A 205 12.26 5.00 0.91
C SER A 205 11.93 3.67 1.57
N GLY A 206 11.49 2.71 0.78
CA GLY A 206 11.26 1.34 1.22
C GLY A 206 10.43 0.58 0.22
N GLY A 207 10.15 -0.67 0.54
CA GLY A 207 9.40 -1.57 -0.31
C GLY A 207 9.48 -2.99 0.19
N TYR A 208 9.10 -3.91 -0.67
CA TYR A 208 9.15 -5.34 -0.35
C TYR A 208 9.49 -6.19 -1.58
N VAL A 209 9.94 -7.41 -1.30
CA VAL A 209 10.03 -8.51 -2.25
C VAL A 209 9.37 -9.73 -1.62
N GLN A 210 8.49 -10.39 -2.36
CA GLN A 210 7.76 -11.58 -1.94
C GLN A 210 7.87 -12.66 -3.01
N ALA A 211 8.42 -13.81 -2.62
CA ALA A 211 8.36 -15.02 -3.42
C ALA A 211 7.17 -15.87 -2.99
N MET A 212 6.51 -16.54 -3.93
CA MET A 212 5.36 -17.39 -3.66
C MET A 212 5.32 -18.59 -4.62
N PHE A 213 4.59 -19.62 -4.20
CA PHE A 213 4.39 -20.81 -5.01
C PHE A 213 2.94 -21.26 -4.89
N LYS A 214 2.27 -21.48 -6.03
CA LYS A 214 0.89 -21.99 -6.05
C LYS A 214 0.90 -23.46 -6.38
N HIS A 215 0.26 -24.26 -5.52
CA HIS A 215 0.13 -25.70 -5.72
C HIS A 215 -1.31 -26.13 -5.51
N ASP A 216 -1.92 -26.61 -6.60
CA ASP A 216 -3.28 -27.14 -6.57
C ASP A 216 -3.19 -28.66 -6.34
N PHE A 217 -3.99 -29.20 -5.40
CA PHE A 217 -4.03 -30.60 -5.03
C PHE A 217 -5.47 -31.02 -4.64
N ASN A 218 -5.67 -32.30 -4.31
CA ASN A 218 -7.03 -32.86 -4.10
C ASN A 218 -7.82 -32.22 -2.95
N TYR A 219 -7.14 -31.53 -2.01
CA TYR A 219 -7.78 -30.89 -0.86
C TYR A 219 -7.69 -29.35 -0.94
N GLY A 220 -7.60 -28.78 -2.14
CA GLY A 220 -7.58 -27.36 -2.38
C GLY A 220 -6.26 -26.80 -2.92
N THR A 221 -5.99 -25.55 -2.66
CA THR A 221 -4.79 -24.83 -3.13
C THR A 221 -3.93 -24.43 -1.93
N LEU A 222 -2.63 -24.65 -2.04
CA LEU A 222 -1.61 -24.15 -1.10
C LEU A 222 -0.79 -23.04 -1.77
N LEU A 223 -0.58 -21.93 -1.03
CA LEU A 223 0.25 -20.82 -1.46
C LEU A 223 1.27 -20.49 -0.34
N PRO A 224 2.38 -21.22 -0.23
CA PRO A 224 3.50 -20.80 0.61
C PRO A 224 4.16 -19.54 0.04
N TYR A 225 4.61 -18.68 0.94
CA TYR A 225 5.29 -17.42 0.57
C TYR A 225 6.39 -17.05 1.56
N LEU A 226 7.32 -16.24 1.07
CA LEU A 226 8.35 -15.56 1.87
C LEU A 226 8.40 -14.10 1.43
N LYS A 227 8.21 -13.17 2.36
CA LYS A 227 8.25 -11.72 2.12
C LYS A 227 9.35 -11.10 2.97
N TRP A 228 10.14 -10.24 2.36
CA TRP A 228 11.00 -9.28 3.03
C TRP A 228 10.51 -7.88 2.74
N GLN A 229 10.46 -7.02 3.76
CA GLN A 229 10.14 -5.61 3.61
C GLN A 229 11.08 -4.72 4.41
N THR A 230 11.23 -3.49 3.95
CA THR A 230 11.96 -2.44 4.67
C THR A 230 11.31 -1.07 4.46
N TYR A 231 11.39 -0.22 5.47
CA TYR A 231 10.97 1.18 5.36
C TYR A 231 11.89 2.09 6.16
N ARG A 232 12.19 3.27 5.62
CA ARG A 232 12.94 4.34 6.27
C ARG A 232 12.30 5.67 5.96
N GLY A 233 11.79 6.36 6.98
CA GLY A 233 11.14 7.67 6.79
C GLY A 233 10.19 8.02 7.92
N GLY A 234 9.54 9.17 7.80
CA GLY A 234 8.53 9.62 8.75
C GLY A 234 7.20 8.88 8.60
N SER A 235 6.54 8.55 9.71
CA SER A 235 5.19 7.99 9.76
C SER A 235 4.18 9.13 9.82
N LYS A 236 3.84 9.72 8.67
CA LYS A 236 3.05 10.95 8.60
C LYS A 236 1.68 10.89 9.27
N PHE A 237 1.06 9.70 9.35
CA PHE A 237 -0.24 9.49 9.98
C PHE A 237 -0.17 9.31 11.50
N ASP A 238 1.02 9.10 12.04
CA ASP A 238 1.24 9.02 13.48
C ASP A 238 1.48 10.41 14.06
N THR A 239 1.11 10.59 15.34
CA THR A 239 1.32 11.85 16.05
C THR A 239 2.80 12.23 16.01
N ASN A 240 3.07 13.47 15.64
CA ASN A 240 4.42 14.03 15.47
C ASN A 240 5.21 13.50 14.28
N ALA A 241 4.63 12.66 13.40
CA ALA A 241 5.32 12.06 12.26
C ALA A 241 6.72 11.49 12.62
N PRO A 242 6.81 10.54 13.58
CA PRO A 242 8.09 10.02 14.04
C PRO A 242 8.84 9.34 12.91
N ARG A 243 10.14 9.50 12.86
CA ARG A 243 11.00 8.77 11.93
C ARG A 243 11.20 7.35 12.42
N MET A 244 11.03 6.38 11.54
CA MET A 244 11.29 4.99 11.82
C MET A 244 12.17 4.32 10.77
N ARG A 245 12.79 3.24 11.17
CA ARG A 245 13.39 2.25 10.30
C ARG A 245 12.80 0.89 10.66
N LEU A 246 12.23 0.23 9.68
CA LEU A 246 11.67 -1.10 9.78
C LEU A 246 12.42 -2.04 8.84
N ASP A 247 12.73 -3.22 9.32
CA ASP A 247 13.17 -4.37 8.52
C ASP A 247 12.39 -5.60 9.04
N GLU A 248 11.72 -6.33 8.15
CA GLU A 248 10.89 -7.48 8.49
C GLU A 248 11.05 -8.60 7.46
N VAL A 249 11.04 -9.83 7.96
CA VAL A 249 10.91 -11.04 7.15
C VAL A 249 9.68 -11.80 7.65
N GLU A 250 8.77 -12.14 6.74
CA GLU A 250 7.58 -12.93 7.01
C GLU A 250 7.59 -14.19 6.14
N ALA A 251 7.41 -15.35 6.75
CA ALA A 251 7.17 -16.62 6.06
C ALA A 251 5.76 -17.10 6.40
N GLY A 252 5.00 -17.53 5.41
CA GLY A 252 3.65 -17.99 5.65
C GLY A 252 3.16 -18.99 4.60
N VAL A 253 1.98 -19.51 4.87
CA VAL A 253 1.25 -20.39 3.96
C VAL A 253 -0.23 -20.04 4.04
N GLU A 254 -0.85 -19.89 2.87
CA GLU A 254 -2.29 -19.85 2.74
C GLU A 254 -2.76 -21.20 2.21
N TRP A 255 -3.80 -21.74 2.83
CA TRP A 255 -4.49 -22.94 2.38
C TRP A 255 -5.94 -22.60 2.08
N GLN A 256 -6.36 -22.87 0.84
CA GLN A 256 -7.71 -22.71 0.35
C GLN A 256 -8.33 -24.10 0.12
N PRO A 257 -9.01 -24.70 1.11
CA PRO A 257 -9.66 -26.01 0.95
C PRO A 257 -10.84 -25.93 -0.03
N MET A 258 -11.44 -24.76 -0.19
CA MET A 258 -12.52 -24.43 -1.14
C MET A 258 -12.50 -22.93 -1.41
N ASP A 259 -13.14 -22.48 -2.49
CA ASP A 259 -13.16 -21.07 -2.92
C ASP A 259 -13.66 -20.09 -1.83
N ALA A 260 -14.59 -20.58 -0.98
CA ALA A 260 -15.17 -19.77 0.08
C ALA A 260 -14.35 -19.69 1.35
N LEU A 261 -13.24 -20.44 1.50
CA LEU A 261 -12.52 -20.59 2.75
C LEU A 261 -11.00 -20.47 2.56
N GLU A 262 -10.40 -19.57 3.31
CA GLU A 262 -8.95 -19.37 3.34
C GLU A 262 -8.44 -19.46 4.79
N LEU A 263 -7.39 -20.25 4.99
CA LEU A 263 -6.64 -20.36 6.24
C LEU A 263 -5.22 -19.85 5.99
N VAL A 264 -4.80 -18.83 6.72
CA VAL A 264 -3.46 -18.26 6.62
C VAL A 264 -2.72 -18.48 7.92
N PHE A 265 -1.55 -19.10 7.85
CA PHE A 265 -0.59 -19.18 8.93
C PHE A 265 0.65 -18.38 8.55
N ALA A 266 1.08 -17.45 9.40
CA ALA A 266 2.21 -16.58 9.15
C ALA A 266 3.10 -16.43 10.39
N TYR A 267 4.40 -16.42 10.17
CA TYR A 267 5.43 -16.09 11.16
C TYR A 267 6.25 -14.91 10.64
N SER A 268 6.30 -13.83 11.40
CA SER A 268 7.07 -12.65 11.09
C SER A 268 8.16 -12.41 12.11
N LYS A 269 9.38 -12.12 11.66
CA LYS A 269 10.46 -11.58 12.47
C LYS A 269 10.68 -10.13 12.10
N MET A 270 10.46 -9.23 13.06
CA MET A 270 10.42 -7.80 12.86
C MET A 270 11.50 -7.09 13.67
N LYS A 271 12.15 -6.12 13.04
CA LYS A 271 13.09 -5.20 13.69
C LYS A 271 12.69 -3.77 13.40
N ARG A 272 12.32 -3.04 14.44
CA ARG A 272 11.94 -1.62 14.35
C ARG A 272 12.92 -0.79 15.14
N THR A 273 13.47 0.26 14.51
CA THR A 273 14.34 1.22 15.16
C THR A 273 13.67 2.58 15.18
N ASP A 274 13.46 3.13 16.38
CA ASP A 274 13.06 4.52 16.53
C ASP A 274 14.30 5.40 16.36
N VAL A 275 14.37 6.09 15.22
CA VAL A 275 15.50 6.96 14.88
C VAL A 275 15.27 8.43 15.26
N THR A 276 14.28 8.69 16.12
CA THR A 276 14.01 10.05 16.64
C THR A 276 14.95 10.43 17.79
N THR A 277 15.42 9.47 18.57
CA THR A 277 16.20 9.72 19.81
C THR A 277 17.38 8.78 19.91
N ALA A 278 18.59 9.36 20.14
CA ALA A 278 19.78 8.57 20.44
C ALA A 278 19.86 8.27 21.97
N PRO A 279 20.34 7.07 22.42
CA PRO A 279 20.67 5.94 21.56
C PRO A 279 19.39 5.40 20.90
N TYR A 280 19.45 5.09 19.61
CA TYR A 280 18.28 4.66 18.86
C TYR A 280 17.75 3.32 19.41
N PRO A 281 16.60 3.32 20.12
CA PRO A 281 16.05 2.09 20.66
C PRO A 281 15.63 1.17 19.51
N VAL A 282 16.02 -0.10 19.64
CA VAL A 282 15.67 -1.15 18.71
C VAL A 282 14.70 -2.09 19.41
N VAL A 283 13.53 -2.27 18.81
CA VAL A 283 12.55 -3.26 19.22
C VAL A 283 12.60 -4.40 18.20
N GLU A 284 12.89 -5.60 18.69
CA GLU A 284 12.85 -6.82 17.91
C GLU A 284 11.74 -7.72 18.48
N GLY A 285 11.02 -8.39 17.61
CA GLY A 285 9.94 -9.27 18.00
C GLY A 285 9.63 -10.32 16.95
N ASP A 286 9.05 -11.41 17.46
CA ASP A 286 8.53 -12.50 16.68
C ASP A 286 6.99 -12.47 16.79
N LEU A 287 6.30 -12.63 15.67
CA LEU A 287 4.84 -12.64 15.62
C LEU A 287 4.35 -13.88 14.89
N LEU A 288 3.50 -14.64 15.57
CA LEU A 288 2.81 -15.79 14.99
C LEU A 288 1.34 -15.40 14.79
N ARG A 289 0.82 -15.62 13.58
CA ARG A 289 -0.57 -15.28 13.25
C ARG A 289 -1.28 -16.44 12.58
N LEU A 290 -2.55 -16.60 12.92
CA LEU A 290 -3.48 -17.51 12.27
C LEU A 290 -4.73 -16.71 11.91
N GLN A 291 -5.13 -16.78 10.65
CA GLN A 291 -6.37 -16.13 10.17
C GLN A 291 -7.24 -17.17 9.46
N LEU A 292 -8.52 -17.13 9.78
CA LEU A 292 -9.58 -17.77 9.00
C LEU A 292 -10.36 -16.67 8.28
N GLN A 293 -10.50 -16.80 6.97
CA GLN A 293 -11.29 -15.90 6.14
C GLN A 293 -12.38 -16.68 5.41
N VAL A 294 -13.60 -16.15 5.45
CA VAL A 294 -14.75 -16.69 4.72
C VAL A 294 -15.15 -15.69 3.65
N ASN A 295 -15.17 -16.13 2.40
CA ASN A 295 -15.56 -15.36 1.23
C ASN A 295 -16.99 -15.76 0.82
N TYR A 296 -17.90 -14.80 0.73
CA TYR A 296 -19.33 -15.02 0.42
C TYR A 296 -19.80 -14.13 -0.73
#